data_aea1d5d1a80fbafa01a2c468a1052637
#
_entry.id   aea1d5d1a80fbafa01a2c468a1052637
#
_cell.length_a   1.000
_cell.length_b   1.000
_cell.length_c   1.000
_cell.angle_alpha   90.00
_cell.angle_beta   90.00
_cell.angle_gamma   90.00
#
_symmetry.space_group_name_H-M   'P 1'
#
loop_
_entity.id
_entity.type
_entity.pdbx_description
1 polymer ?
#
loop_
_entity_poly.entity_id
_entity_poly.type
_entity_poly.pdbx_seq_one_letter_code
_entity_poly.pdbx_strand_id
1 'polypeptide(L)'
;MQTYTYHIVNVFADNHFGGNPLAVFPNADDLTDQQMQAIAQQFNLSETVFLFAPTAKHGVQAVADLRIFTPNYEMPLAGHPTLGAAFVIQQLQNLLNNFVLNTIAKPVEVQVNDSHIELSLTGFEQRISVATHEELAKITGLMADDIANQAYWMNTGTSQLLLNVLSKQKLYDAKINKEQLQTICQKDNELAMLYLWYQDHDDVFVRFFSIENNQVVQD
;
A
#
# COMPACT_ATOMS: atom_id res chain seq x y z
N MET A 1 27.56 -14.35 -14.97
CA MET A 1 26.83 -13.86 -13.79
C MET A 1 25.96 -12.71 -14.27
N GLN A 2 24.66 -12.77 -14.09
CA GLN A 2 23.75 -11.72 -14.51
C GLN A 2 23.66 -10.68 -13.40
N THR A 3 23.70 -9.40 -13.75
CA THR A 3 23.62 -8.27 -12.81
C THR A 3 22.39 -7.42 -13.12
N TYR A 4 21.72 -6.95 -12.09
CA TYR A 4 20.55 -6.08 -12.22
C TYR A 4 20.81 -4.77 -11.50
N THR A 5 20.44 -3.66 -12.14
CA THR A 5 20.42 -2.35 -11.50
C THR A 5 19.14 -2.21 -10.68
N TYR A 6 19.26 -1.62 -9.51
CA TYR A 6 18.11 -1.24 -8.69
C TYR A 6 18.32 0.14 -8.06
N HIS A 7 17.23 0.75 -7.64
CA HIS A 7 17.22 2.02 -6.91
C HIS A 7 16.59 1.78 -5.54
N ILE A 8 17.14 2.43 -4.51
CA ILE A 8 16.47 2.54 -3.22
C ILE A 8 15.95 3.97 -3.12
N VAL A 9 14.64 4.07 -2.88
CA VAL A 9 13.94 5.35 -2.69
C VAL A 9 13.17 5.34 -1.37
N ASN A 10 12.96 6.50 -0.78
CA ASN A 10 12.09 6.66 0.39
C ASN A 10 10.81 7.37 -0.04
N VAL A 11 9.68 6.71 0.12
CA VAL A 11 8.35 7.28 -0.19
C VAL A 11 7.77 7.92 1.06
N PHE A 12 7.02 9.02 0.91
CA PHE A 12 6.48 9.83 2.01
C PHE A 12 7.56 10.37 2.96
N ALA A 13 8.72 10.71 2.43
CA ALA A 13 9.86 11.15 3.21
C ALA A 13 9.92 12.67 3.33
N ASP A 14 9.78 13.20 4.54
CA ASP A 14 10.03 14.62 4.86
C ASP A 14 11.52 14.91 5.08
N ASN A 15 12.34 13.88 5.24
CA ASN A 15 13.78 13.98 5.44
C ASN A 15 14.49 12.73 4.90
N HIS A 16 15.83 12.77 4.79
CA HIS A 16 16.65 11.72 4.16
C HIS A 16 16.46 10.31 4.71
N PHE A 17 16.14 10.16 5.98
CA PHE A 17 15.97 8.88 6.66
C PHE A 17 14.55 8.64 7.17
N GLY A 18 13.62 9.48 6.71
CA GLY A 18 12.18 9.29 6.96
C GLY A 18 11.52 8.51 5.84
N GLY A 19 10.23 8.31 5.97
CA GLY A 19 9.43 7.62 4.97
C GLY A 19 9.58 6.11 4.96
N ASN A 20 9.01 5.48 3.93
CA ASN A 20 9.03 4.04 3.73
C ASN A 20 10.01 3.66 2.60
N PRO A 21 11.09 2.92 2.89
CA PRO A 21 12.10 2.55 1.90
C PRO A 21 11.55 1.51 0.92
N LEU A 22 11.89 1.68 -0.36
CA LEU A 22 11.47 0.82 -1.46
C LEU A 22 12.63 0.49 -2.37
N ALA A 23 12.77 -0.77 -2.76
CA ALA A 23 13.65 -1.18 -3.84
C ALA A 23 12.88 -1.24 -5.18
N VAL A 24 13.41 -0.60 -6.21
CA VAL A 24 12.83 -0.59 -7.57
C VAL A 24 13.83 -1.12 -8.57
N PHE A 25 13.47 -2.17 -9.30
CA PHE A 25 14.22 -2.78 -10.39
C PHE A 25 13.66 -2.28 -11.73
N PRO A 26 14.33 -1.34 -12.44
CA PRO A 26 13.76 -0.70 -13.63
C PRO A 26 13.71 -1.58 -14.89
N ASN A 27 14.42 -2.69 -14.91
CA ASN A 27 14.44 -3.66 -16.01
C ASN A 27 14.44 -5.08 -15.43
N ALA A 28 13.29 -5.71 -15.42
CA ALA A 28 13.09 -7.03 -14.81
C ALA A 28 12.64 -8.10 -15.80
N ASP A 29 12.66 -7.82 -17.12
CA ASP A 29 12.11 -8.70 -18.16
C ASP A 29 12.67 -10.13 -18.14
N ASP A 30 13.91 -10.30 -17.67
CA ASP A 30 14.58 -11.60 -17.58
C ASP A 30 14.39 -12.31 -16.23
N LEU A 31 13.70 -11.71 -15.27
CA LEU A 31 13.47 -12.29 -13.95
C LEU A 31 12.24 -13.20 -13.93
N THR A 32 12.39 -14.38 -13.35
CA THR A 32 11.27 -15.28 -13.07
C THR A 32 10.54 -14.87 -11.78
N ASP A 33 9.31 -15.31 -11.62
CA ASP A 33 8.50 -15.09 -10.40
C ASP A 33 9.25 -15.53 -9.13
N GLN A 34 9.89 -16.70 -9.20
CA GLN A 34 10.66 -17.24 -8.09
C GLN A 34 11.88 -16.37 -7.74
N GLN A 35 12.56 -15.81 -8.76
CA GLN A 35 13.69 -14.91 -8.54
C GLN A 35 13.24 -13.59 -7.94
N MET A 36 12.14 -12.99 -8.42
CA MET A 36 11.58 -11.75 -7.88
C MET A 36 11.19 -11.92 -6.41
N GLN A 37 10.50 -13.02 -6.07
CA GLN A 37 10.15 -13.32 -4.69
C GLN A 37 11.39 -13.51 -3.82
N ALA A 38 12.42 -14.21 -4.29
CA ALA A 38 13.67 -14.42 -3.56
C ALA A 38 14.44 -13.10 -3.36
N ILE A 39 14.43 -12.21 -4.34
CA ILE A 39 15.03 -10.87 -4.24
C ILE A 39 14.26 -10.05 -3.17
N ALA A 40 12.93 -10.03 -3.20
CA ALA A 40 12.14 -9.32 -2.20
C ALA A 40 12.41 -9.85 -0.78
N GLN A 41 12.53 -11.16 -0.60
CA GLN A 41 12.94 -11.77 0.68
C GLN A 41 14.34 -11.32 1.12
N GLN A 42 15.28 -11.26 0.18
CA GLN A 42 16.67 -10.87 0.46
C GLN A 42 16.77 -9.40 0.88
N PHE A 43 16.03 -8.50 0.22
CA PHE A 43 15.99 -7.08 0.57
C PHE A 43 15.29 -6.85 1.92
N ASN A 44 14.29 -7.65 2.23
CA ASN A 44 13.50 -7.59 3.47
C ASN A 44 12.95 -6.18 3.78
N LEU A 45 12.60 -5.43 2.72
CA LEU A 45 11.82 -4.20 2.80
C LEU A 45 10.34 -4.54 2.80
N SER A 46 9.47 -3.60 3.16
CA SER A 46 8.00 -3.78 3.10
C SER A 46 7.60 -4.27 1.72
N GLU A 47 8.11 -3.65 0.66
CA GLU A 47 7.94 -4.10 -0.72
C GLU A 47 9.20 -3.89 -1.58
N THR A 48 9.20 -4.63 -2.70
CA THR A 48 10.15 -4.50 -3.81
C THR A 48 9.37 -4.47 -5.11
N VAL A 49 9.67 -3.52 -5.99
CA VAL A 49 9.00 -3.36 -7.28
C VAL A 49 9.90 -3.77 -8.43
N PHE A 50 9.30 -4.49 -9.37
CA PHE A 50 9.92 -4.91 -10.62
C PHE A 50 9.15 -4.30 -11.79
N LEU A 51 9.86 -3.57 -12.67
CA LEU A 51 9.32 -2.91 -13.84
C LEU A 51 9.60 -3.74 -15.08
N PHE A 52 8.58 -3.85 -15.91
CA PHE A 52 8.61 -4.56 -17.19
C PHE A 52 8.22 -3.61 -18.32
N ALA A 53 8.59 -4.00 -19.54
CA ALA A 53 8.08 -3.32 -20.73
C ALA A 53 6.54 -3.33 -20.72
N PRO A 54 5.88 -2.20 -21.10
CA PRO A 54 4.44 -2.09 -21.02
C PRO A 54 3.75 -3.03 -21.99
N THR A 55 2.72 -3.70 -21.51
CA THR A 55 1.83 -4.53 -22.32
C THR A 55 0.50 -3.82 -22.57
N ALA A 56 -0.31 -4.33 -23.51
CA ALA A 56 -1.68 -3.83 -23.75
C ALA A 56 -2.68 -4.28 -22.67
N LYS A 57 -2.19 -4.60 -21.47
CA LYS A 57 -2.99 -4.95 -20.31
C LYS A 57 -3.96 -3.80 -19.97
N HIS A 58 -5.16 -4.13 -19.60
CA HIS A 58 -6.23 -3.19 -19.26
C HIS A 58 -6.68 -2.25 -20.40
N GLY A 59 -6.21 -2.43 -21.64
CA GLY A 59 -6.63 -1.62 -22.79
C GLY A 59 -6.19 -0.16 -22.77
N VAL A 60 -5.21 0.20 -21.95
CA VAL A 60 -4.63 1.54 -21.85
C VAL A 60 -3.16 1.53 -22.26
N GLN A 61 -2.68 2.70 -22.72
CA GLN A 61 -1.27 2.89 -23.03
C GLN A 61 -0.53 3.27 -21.73
N ALA A 62 0.23 2.33 -21.19
CA ALA A 62 1.08 2.54 -20.02
C ALA A 62 2.54 2.75 -20.43
N VAL A 63 3.36 3.30 -19.52
CA VAL A 63 4.81 3.43 -19.71
C VAL A 63 5.59 2.24 -19.15
N ALA A 64 4.99 1.50 -18.21
CA ALA A 64 5.56 0.27 -17.65
C ALA A 64 4.46 -0.61 -17.04
N ASP A 65 4.73 -1.90 -16.96
CA ASP A 65 3.98 -2.84 -16.13
C ASP A 65 4.74 -3.05 -14.81
N LEU A 66 4.02 -3.04 -13.69
CA LEU A 66 4.58 -3.20 -12.35
C LEU A 66 4.20 -4.55 -11.76
N ARG A 67 5.19 -5.18 -11.11
CA ARG A 67 4.96 -6.29 -10.18
C ARG A 67 5.53 -5.90 -8.82
N ILE A 68 4.72 -6.09 -7.79
CA ILE A 68 5.00 -5.62 -6.42
C ILE A 68 5.06 -6.83 -5.50
N PHE A 69 6.20 -7.02 -4.82
CA PHE A 69 6.41 -8.15 -3.94
C PHE A 69 6.72 -7.70 -2.52
N THR A 70 5.97 -8.23 -1.56
CA THR A 70 6.42 -8.27 -0.17
C THR A 70 7.47 -9.37 0.01
N PRO A 71 8.15 -9.50 1.14
CA PRO A 71 9.00 -10.64 1.42
C PRO A 71 8.27 -12.00 1.33
N ASN A 72 6.94 -12.05 1.41
CA ASN A 72 6.17 -13.28 1.53
C ASN A 72 5.30 -13.60 0.31
N TYR A 73 4.83 -12.60 -0.43
CA TYR A 73 3.89 -12.79 -1.56
C TYR A 73 3.86 -11.58 -2.49
N GLU A 74 3.28 -11.77 -3.67
CA GLU A 74 3.05 -10.70 -4.65
C GLU A 74 1.73 -9.98 -4.37
N MET A 75 1.75 -8.66 -4.38
CA MET A 75 0.57 -7.80 -4.23
C MET A 75 0.04 -7.36 -5.59
N PRO A 76 -1.29 -7.39 -5.80
CA PRO A 76 -1.88 -6.94 -7.05
C PRO A 76 -1.79 -5.41 -7.27
N LEU A 77 -1.75 -4.63 -6.19
CA LEU A 77 -1.58 -3.18 -6.15
C LEU A 77 -1.21 -2.75 -4.73
N ALA A 78 -0.29 -1.79 -4.62
CA ALA A 78 0.01 -1.09 -3.38
C ALA A 78 0.39 0.36 -3.68
N GLY A 79 -0.02 1.30 -2.83
CA GLY A 79 0.11 2.75 -3.05
C GLY A 79 1.56 3.22 -3.06
N HIS A 80 2.27 3.08 -1.91
CA HIS A 80 3.63 3.59 -1.80
C HIS A 80 4.62 2.95 -2.79
N PRO A 81 4.57 1.62 -3.08
CA PRO A 81 5.45 1.04 -4.09
C PRO A 81 5.19 1.60 -5.50
N THR A 82 3.93 1.88 -5.83
CA THR A 82 3.58 2.49 -7.12
C THR A 82 4.08 3.93 -7.21
N LEU A 83 4.01 4.72 -6.11
CA LEU A 83 4.59 6.07 -6.05
C LEU A 83 6.11 6.07 -6.24
N GLY A 84 6.81 5.19 -5.53
CA GLY A 84 8.27 5.08 -5.66
C GLY A 84 8.71 4.60 -7.05
N ALA A 85 7.97 3.67 -7.65
CA ALA A 85 8.19 3.26 -9.03
C ALA A 85 7.95 4.41 -10.02
N ALA A 86 6.88 5.17 -9.84
CA ALA A 86 6.58 6.35 -10.66
C ALA A 86 7.71 7.39 -10.59
N PHE A 87 8.24 7.65 -9.40
CA PHE A 87 9.39 8.53 -9.21
C PHE A 87 10.64 8.04 -9.96
N VAL A 88 10.98 6.76 -9.83
CA VAL A 88 12.14 6.18 -10.53
C VAL A 88 11.98 6.27 -12.05
N ILE A 89 10.79 5.94 -12.58
CA ILE A 89 10.49 6.05 -14.01
C ILE A 89 10.61 7.50 -14.47
N GLN A 90 10.01 8.43 -13.72
CA GLN A 90 10.12 9.87 -14.01
C GLN A 90 11.57 10.33 -14.14
N GLN A 91 12.43 9.95 -13.18
CA GLN A 91 13.84 10.32 -13.18
C GLN A 91 14.61 9.68 -14.34
N LEU A 92 14.39 8.40 -14.62
CA LEU A 92 15.13 7.68 -15.68
C LEU A 92 14.71 8.09 -17.09
N GLN A 93 13.43 8.39 -17.32
CA GLN A 93 12.88 8.73 -18.62
C GLN A 93 12.66 10.24 -18.81
N ASN A 94 12.97 11.05 -17.78
CA ASN A 94 12.75 12.49 -17.77
C ASN A 94 11.31 12.88 -18.15
N LEU A 95 10.34 12.15 -17.60
CA LEU A 95 8.92 12.40 -17.87
C LEU A 95 8.43 13.61 -17.08
N LEU A 96 7.93 14.60 -17.80
CA LEU A 96 7.37 15.85 -17.23
C LEU A 96 5.84 15.89 -17.31
N ASN A 97 5.24 14.92 -17.98
CA ASN A 97 3.79 14.82 -18.20
C ASN A 97 3.21 13.66 -17.38
N ASN A 98 1.90 13.70 -17.20
CA ASN A 98 1.16 12.60 -16.64
C ASN A 98 1.32 11.32 -17.47
N PHE A 99 1.35 10.18 -16.84
CA PHE A 99 1.50 8.89 -17.47
C PHE A 99 0.71 7.80 -16.73
N VAL A 100 0.62 6.62 -17.31
CA VAL A 100 -0.09 5.48 -16.73
C VAL A 100 0.90 4.35 -16.44
N LEU A 101 0.73 3.70 -15.30
CA LEU A 101 1.40 2.46 -14.92
C LEU A 101 0.37 1.33 -14.85
N ASN A 102 0.70 0.18 -15.38
CA ASN A 102 -0.11 -1.02 -15.18
C ASN A 102 0.32 -1.76 -13.92
N THR A 103 -0.62 -2.12 -13.09
CA THR A 103 -0.44 -3.10 -12.01
C THR A 103 -1.15 -4.40 -12.36
N ILE A 104 -1.10 -5.41 -11.51
CA ILE A 104 -1.87 -6.63 -11.72
C ILE A 104 -3.38 -6.32 -11.65
N ALA A 105 -3.79 -5.49 -10.68
CA ALA A 105 -5.21 -5.20 -10.43
C ALA A 105 -5.81 -4.28 -11.48
N LYS A 106 -5.14 -3.17 -11.81
CA LYS A 106 -5.69 -2.12 -12.68
C LYS A 106 -4.60 -1.13 -13.15
N PRO A 107 -4.90 -0.29 -14.16
CA PRO A 107 -4.05 0.84 -14.47
C PRO A 107 -4.13 1.89 -13.37
N VAL A 108 -3.03 2.60 -13.16
CA VAL A 108 -2.88 3.70 -12.20
C VAL A 108 -2.43 4.92 -12.97
N GLU A 109 -3.19 6.00 -12.88
CA GLU A 109 -2.81 7.29 -13.44
C GLU A 109 -1.82 7.98 -12.50
N VAL A 110 -0.69 8.41 -13.04
CA VAL A 110 0.34 9.16 -12.36
C VAL A 110 0.27 10.60 -12.81
N GLN A 111 0.05 11.51 -11.88
CA GLN A 111 0.09 12.95 -12.12
C GLN A 111 1.42 13.50 -11.61
N VAL A 112 2.15 14.16 -12.50
CA VAL A 112 3.46 14.74 -12.19
C VAL A 112 3.28 16.25 -12.06
N ASN A 113 3.58 16.76 -10.86
CA ASN A 113 3.61 18.18 -10.55
C ASN A 113 5.06 18.58 -10.19
N ASP A 114 5.36 19.88 -10.22
CA ASP A 114 6.72 20.40 -9.96
C ASP A 114 7.32 19.95 -8.62
N SER A 115 6.49 19.68 -7.63
CA SER A 115 6.90 19.38 -6.25
C SER A 115 6.56 17.98 -5.76
N HIS A 116 5.67 17.27 -6.44
CA HIS A 116 5.19 15.95 -5.97
C HIS A 116 4.59 15.10 -7.10
N ILE A 117 4.43 13.82 -6.80
CA ILE A 117 3.78 12.83 -7.66
C ILE A 117 2.51 12.37 -6.96
N GLU A 118 1.41 12.34 -7.69
CA GLU A 118 0.12 11.85 -7.22
C GLU A 118 -0.32 10.63 -8.01
N LEU A 119 -1.00 9.71 -7.35
CA LEU A 119 -1.66 8.57 -7.98
C LEU A 119 -3.17 8.78 -7.99
N SER A 120 -3.79 8.56 -9.14
CA SER A 120 -5.24 8.52 -9.28
C SER A 120 -5.70 7.12 -9.61
N LEU A 121 -6.61 6.60 -8.81
CA LEU A 121 -7.24 5.29 -8.97
C LEU A 121 -8.71 5.46 -9.26
N THR A 122 -9.20 4.83 -10.31
CA THR A 122 -10.62 4.75 -10.63
C THR A 122 -11.19 3.39 -10.22
N GLY A 123 -12.46 3.40 -9.82
CA GLY A 123 -13.16 2.20 -9.41
C GLY A 123 -12.64 1.63 -8.08
N PHE A 124 -13.47 1.74 -7.07
CA PHE A 124 -13.27 1.08 -5.78
C PHE A 124 -14.57 0.39 -5.38
N GLU A 125 -14.44 -0.65 -4.57
CA GLU A 125 -15.58 -1.31 -3.94
C GLU A 125 -15.58 -0.95 -2.48
N GLN A 126 -16.76 -0.59 -1.97
CA GLN A 126 -16.94 -0.29 -0.56
C GLN A 126 -18.08 -1.12 0.01
N ARG A 127 -17.87 -1.69 1.18
CA ARG A 127 -18.91 -2.37 1.96
C ARG A 127 -18.71 -2.14 3.46
N ILE A 128 -19.80 -2.21 4.21
CA ILE A 128 -19.75 -2.10 5.67
C ILE A 128 -19.21 -3.41 6.24
N SER A 129 -18.33 -3.32 7.24
CA SER A 129 -17.89 -4.49 8.03
C SER A 129 -19.04 -5.02 8.88
N VAL A 130 -19.10 -6.34 9.08
CA VAL A 130 -20.06 -6.98 9.98
C VAL A 130 -19.70 -6.85 11.47
N ALA A 131 -18.53 -6.26 11.77
CA ALA A 131 -18.07 -6.07 13.14
C ALA A 131 -18.97 -5.11 13.92
N THR A 132 -19.30 -5.49 15.16
CA THR A 132 -20.00 -4.58 16.07
C THR A 132 -19.05 -3.49 16.58
N HIS A 133 -19.63 -2.41 17.09
CA HIS A 133 -18.88 -1.27 17.65
C HIS A 133 -17.91 -1.74 18.78
N GLU A 134 -18.37 -2.63 19.64
CA GLU A 134 -17.56 -3.21 20.72
C GLU A 134 -16.41 -4.09 20.19
N GLU A 135 -16.64 -4.81 19.10
CA GLU A 135 -15.58 -5.60 18.44
C GLU A 135 -14.53 -4.69 17.82
N LEU A 136 -14.95 -3.60 17.17
CA LEU A 136 -14.04 -2.60 16.62
C LEU A 136 -13.18 -1.92 17.71
N ALA A 137 -13.79 -1.59 18.84
CA ALA A 137 -13.07 -1.06 20.00
C ALA A 137 -12.01 -2.05 20.52
N LYS A 138 -12.32 -3.34 20.57
CA LYS A 138 -11.36 -4.39 20.98
C LYS A 138 -10.18 -4.55 20.03
N ILE A 139 -10.37 -4.31 18.71
CA ILE A 139 -9.25 -4.31 17.75
C ILE A 139 -8.21 -3.25 18.14
N THR A 140 -8.68 -2.06 18.48
CA THR A 140 -7.82 -0.88 18.71
C THR A 140 -7.30 -0.73 20.13
N GLY A 141 -7.90 -1.47 21.10
CA GLY A 141 -7.64 -1.28 22.53
C GLY A 141 -8.18 0.04 23.08
N LEU A 142 -9.03 0.73 22.32
CA LEU A 142 -9.71 1.98 22.73
C LEU A 142 -11.09 1.70 23.32
N MET A 143 -11.70 2.72 23.90
CA MET A 143 -13.12 2.63 24.29
C MET A 143 -14.02 2.79 23.05
N ALA A 144 -15.22 2.25 23.12
CA ALA A 144 -16.17 2.37 22.02
C ALA A 144 -16.45 3.85 21.67
N ASP A 145 -16.55 4.73 22.65
CA ASP A 145 -16.78 6.18 22.45
C ASP A 145 -15.59 6.92 21.79
N ASP A 146 -14.45 6.27 21.59
CA ASP A 146 -13.26 6.84 20.96
C ASP A 146 -13.18 6.56 19.46
N ILE A 147 -14.05 5.71 18.92
CA ILE A 147 -14.06 5.27 17.53
C ILE A 147 -15.43 5.49 16.88
N ALA A 148 -15.47 5.48 15.55
CA ALA A 148 -16.73 5.53 14.80
C ALA A 148 -17.52 4.22 14.97
N ASN A 149 -18.86 4.34 14.88
CA ASN A 149 -19.78 3.21 15.05
C ASN A 149 -19.66 2.13 13.98
N GLN A 150 -19.06 2.47 12.83
CA GLN A 150 -18.93 1.58 11.68
C GLN A 150 -17.54 1.64 11.12
N ALA A 151 -17.05 0.49 10.65
CA ALA A 151 -15.88 0.38 9.80
C ALA A 151 -16.30 -0.04 8.38
N TYR A 152 -15.49 0.30 7.42
CA TYR A 152 -15.73 0.02 6.02
C TYR A 152 -14.58 -0.79 5.43
N TRP A 153 -14.92 -1.80 4.65
CA TRP A 153 -13.99 -2.41 3.73
C TRP A 153 -13.90 -1.56 2.48
N MET A 154 -12.70 -1.20 2.10
CA MET A 154 -12.43 -0.49 0.85
C MET A 154 -11.45 -1.32 0.02
N ASN A 155 -11.84 -1.63 -1.22
CA ASN A 155 -11.00 -2.37 -2.16
C ASN A 155 -10.66 -1.48 -3.35
N THR A 156 -9.39 -1.11 -3.46
CA THR A 156 -8.81 -0.40 -4.61
C THR A 156 -7.87 -1.27 -5.44
N GLY A 157 -7.81 -2.56 -5.12
CA GLY A 157 -6.90 -3.59 -5.63
C GLY A 157 -6.50 -4.58 -4.54
N THR A 158 -6.47 -4.10 -3.29
CA THR A 158 -6.37 -4.90 -2.06
C THR A 158 -7.42 -4.40 -1.08
N SER A 159 -8.15 -5.32 -0.46
CA SER A 159 -9.21 -4.98 0.47
C SER A 159 -8.64 -4.62 1.84
N GLN A 160 -9.07 -3.49 2.41
CA GLN A 160 -8.56 -2.97 3.67
C GLN A 160 -9.71 -2.49 4.55
N LEU A 161 -9.62 -2.76 5.85
CA LEU A 161 -10.59 -2.28 6.84
C LEU A 161 -10.24 -0.84 7.24
N LEU A 162 -11.15 0.09 6.96
CA LEU A 162 -11.01 1.50 7.34
C LEU A 162 -11.83 1.77 8.60
N LEU A 163 -11.18 2.21 9.66
CA LEU A 163 -11.82 2.59 10.93
C LEU A 163 -11.42 4.00 11.33
N ASN A 164 -12.41 4.88 11.49
CA ASN A 164 -12.20 6.24 11.96
C ASN A 164 -12.13 6.28 13.49
N VAL A 165 -11.14 7.02 14.01
CA VAL A 165 -11.06 7.39 15.42
C VAL A 165 -11.47 8.84 15.61
N LEU A 166 -11.97 9.20 16.80
CA LEU A 166 -12.61 10.51 17.03
C LEU A 166 -11.64 11.62 17.44
N SER A 167 -10.33 11.32 17.54
CA SER A 167 -9.30 12.36 17.73
C SER A 167 -7.92 11.88 17.31
N LYS A 168 -7.03 12.83 16.99
CA LYS A 168 -5.63 12.56 16.66
C LYS A 168 -4.90 11.82 17.80
N GLN A 169 -5.17 12.18 19.05
CA GLN A 169 -4.58 11.52 20.21
C GLN A 169 -4.97 10.03 20.24
N LYS A 170 -6.24 9.71 19.98
CA LYS A 170 -6.72 8.32 19.94
C LYS A 170 -6.12 7.52 18.80
N LEU A 171 -5.80 8.16 17.68
CA LEU A 171 -5.06 7.51 16.61
C LEU A 171 -3.69 6.99 17.09
N TYR A 172 -2.96 7.79 17.88
CA TYR A 172 -1.65 7.40 18.41
C TYR A 172 -1.73 6.50 19.64
N ASP A 173 -2.78 6.60 20.45
CA ASP A 173 -2.99 5.75 21.64
C ASP A 173 -3.36 4.32 21.28
N ALA A 174 -3.89 4.09 20.08
CA ALA A 174 -4.37 2.79 19.65
C ALA A 174 -3.25 1.72 19.68
N LYS A 175 -3.58 0.57 20.27
CA LYS A 175 -2.73 -0.63 20.35
C LYS A 175 -3.49 -1.79 19.73
N ILE A 176 -3.04 -2.23 18.57
CA ILE A 176 -3.78 -3.22 17.80
C ILE A 176 -3.69 -4.60 18.43
N ASN A 177 -4.85 -5.16 18.72
CA ASN A 177 -4.99 -6.54 19.16
C ASN A 177 -5.03 -7.46 17.93
N LYS A 178 -3.96 -8.21 17.72
CA LYS A 178 -3.79 -9.12 16.59
C LYS A 178 -4.94 -10.12 16.45
N GLU A 179 -5.30 -10.79 17.55
CA GLU A 179 -6.30 -11.86 17.53
C GLU A 179 -7.70 -11.32 17.19
N GLN A 180 -8.04 -10.15 17.74
CA GLN A 180 -9.30 -9.48 17.42
C GLN A 180 -9.34 -9.03 15.96
N LEU A 181 -8.27 -8.43 15.44
CA LEU A 181 -8.18 -8.03 14.04
C LEU A 181 -8.34 -9.24 13.12
N GLN A 182 -7.61 -10.33 13.36
CA GLN A 182 -7.74 -11.57 12.58
C GLN A 182 -9.16 -12.13 12.61
N THR A 183 -9.76 -12.20 13.80
CA THR A 183 -11.12 -12.74 13.97
C THR A 183 -12.15 -11.93 13.16
N ILE A 184 -12.06 -10.60 13.22
CA ILE A 184 -12.99 -9.73 12.49
C ILE A 184 -12.77 -9.85 10.98
N CYS A 185 -11.53 -9.80 10.53
CA CYS A 185 -11.23 -9.93 9.11
C CYS A 185 -11.67 -11.30 8.55
N GLN A 186 -11.49 -12.37 9.31
CA GLN A 186 -11.99 -13.71 8.93
C GLN A 186 -13.52 -13.77 8.81
N LYS A 187 -14.28 -13.10 9.71
CA LYS A 187 -15.75 -13.02 9.57
C LYS A 187 -16.19 -12.39 8.26
N ASP A 188 -15.43 -11.42 7.80
CA ASP A 188 -15.67 -10.72 6.53
C ASP A 188 -15.03 -11.42 5.31
N ASN A 189 -14.28 -12.53 5.54
CA ASN A 189 -13.50 -13.26 4.54
C ASN A 189 -12.42 -12.40 3.86
N GLU A 190 -11.72 -11.59 4.67
CA GLU A 190 -10.72 -10.63 4.22
C GLU A 190 -9.37 -10.84 4.92
N LEU A 191 -8.32 -10.29 4.34
CA LEU A 191 -7.00 -10.23 4.97
C LEU A 191 -6.98 -9.24 6.13
N ALA A 192 -6.13 -9.51 7.12
CA ALA A 192 -6.02 -8.67 8.31
C ALA A 192 -5.19 -7.41 8.03
N MET A 193 -5.82 -6.44 7.38
CA MET A 193 -5.29 -5.13 7.03
C MET A 193 -6.22 -4.04 7.55
N LEU A 194 -5.69 -3.12 8.35
CA LEU A 194 -6.44 -2.05 9.02
C LEU A 194 -5.81 -0.69 8.74
N TYR A 195 -6.58 0.23 8.18
CA TYR A 195 -6.33 1.66 8.21
C TYR A 195 -7.09 2.29 9.37
N LEU A 196 -6.37 2.77 10.36
CA LEU A 196 -6.88 3.63 11.40
C LEU A 196 -6.67 5.08 10.95
N TRP A 197 -7.73 5.91 10.96
CA TRP A 197 -7.61 7.26 10.45
C TRP A 197 -8.39 8.29 11.27
N TYR A 198 -7.92 9.52 11.20
CA TYR A 198 -8.55 10.70 11.77
C TYR A 198 -8.41 11.87 10.80
N GLN A 199 -9.45 12.65 10.64
CA GLN A 199 -9.45 13.86 9.82
C GLN A 199 -9.55 15.11 10.70
N ASP A 200 -8.66 16.07 10.46
CA ASP A 200 -8.70 17.39 11.05
C ASP A 200 -8.69 18.43 9.92
N HIS A 201 -9.84 19.04 9.66
CA HIS A 201 -10.04 19.93 8.51
C HIS A 201 -9.68 19.26 7.19
N ASP A 202 -8.66 19.74 6.51
CA ASP A 202 -8.17 19.19 5.24
C ASP A 202 -7.08 18.14 5.41
N ASP A 203 -6.56 17.96 6.64
CA ASP A 203 -5.51 16.99 6.95
C ASP A 203 -6.10 15.63 7.34
N VAL A 204 -5.59 14.56 6.76
CA VAL A 204 -5.92 13.18 7.11
C VAL A 204 -4.70 12.50 7.70
N PHE A 205 -4.83 12.06 8.96
CA PHE A 205 -3.81 11.32 9.68
C PHE A 205 -4.17 9.83 9.64
N VAL A 206 -3.21 8.99 9.28
CA VAL A 206 -3.43 7.55 9.14
C VAL A 206 -2.35 6.74 9.84
N ARG A 207 -2.72 5.54 10.27
CA ARG A 207 -1.81 4.46 10.64
C ARG A 207 -2.30 3.19 9.99
N PHE A 208 -1.45 2.56 9.21
CA PHE A 208 -1.75 1.29 8.60
C PHE A 208 -1.17 0.14 9.41
N PHE A 209 -1.91 -0.95 9.52
CA PHE A 209 -1.51 -2.17 10.21
C PHE A 209 -1.83 -3.38 9.36
N SER A 210 -0.87 -4.28 9.26
CA SER A 210 -1.04 -5.61 8.69
C SER A 210 -0.61 -6.70 9.67
N ILE A 211 -0.94 -7.95 9.36
CA ILE A 211 -0.42 -9.09 10.13
C ILE A 211 0.50 -9.90 9.22
N GLU A 212 1.78 -9.84 9.54
CA GLU A 212 2.84 -10.53 8.82
C GLU A 212 3.65 -11.39 9.77
N ASN A 213 4.00 -12.61 9.34
CA ASN A 213 4.75 -13.57 10.16
C ASN A 213 4.19 -13.72 11.59
N ASN A 214 2.84 -13.70 11.69
CA ASN A 214 2.11 -13.79 12.95
C ASN A 214 2.35 -12.62 13.93
N GLN A 215 2.80 -11.48 13.45
CA GLN A 215 2.99 -10.24 14.22
C GLN A 215 2.22 -9.09 13.58
N VAL A 216 1.81 -8.11 14.41
CA VAL A 216 1.27 -6.85 13.90
C VAL A 216 2.44 -6.01 13.42
N VAL A 217 2.41 -5.65 12.15
CA VAL A 217 3.34 -4.71 11.53
C VAL A 217 2.60 -3.40 11.32
N GLN A 218 3.25 -2.30 11.61
CA GLN A 218 2.78 -0.96 11.29
C GLN A 218 3.67 -0.39 10.19
N ASP A 219 3.03 0.05 9.13
CA ASP A 219 3.66 0.73 8.01
C ASP A 219 3.31 2.23 7.99
#